data_18e4b5fdfb08a8c9f2e10032ea06aadb
#
_entry.id   18e4b5fdfb08a8c9f2e10032ea06aadb
#
_cell.length_a   1.000
_cell.length_b   1.000
_cell.length_c   1.000
_cell.angle_alpha   90.00
_cell.angle_beta   90.00
_cell.angle_gamma   90.00
#
_symmetry.space_group_name_H-M   'P 1'
#
loop_
_entity.id
_entity.type
_entity.pdbx_description
1 polymer ?
#
loop_
_entity_poly.entity_id
_entity_poly.type
_entity_poly.pdbx_seq_one_letter_code
_entity_poly.pdbx_strand_id
1 'polypeptide(L)'
;MFTKRTIRSAQIPDHADTASDALALSIGERAKVDMPYMMHLTGKDEATLAKELAGVIFVEPFRKQEDGSHVYLMADEYLSGNVREKLRVAHVAADQDPAFRINVEALEQVQPKDLTAGEITVRLGVTWIGPEIIKRFADELFQSTYREQKIAVRYNEYLNNWYISNKSQGNDNIRVTNTYGTKRINGYHLLENALNLRATKIYDTIYDENGKEQHKLNGPATEEAQAKQRMIEDAFKDWIFKDRERRESLVA
;
A
#
# COMPACT_ATOMS: atom_id res chain seq x y z
N MET A 1 11.98 -24.26 -47.73
CA MET A 1 10.70 -24.07 -48.38
C MET A 1 9.63 -24.78 -47.57
N PHE A 2 8.86 -24.03 -46.73
CA PHE A 2 7.80 -24.61 -45.90
C PHE A 2 6.51 -24.67 -46.69
N THR A 3 6.21 -25.83 -47.26
CA THR A 3 5.08 -26.05 -48.16
C THR A 3 3.85 -26.68 -47.48
N LYS A 4 3.87 -26.90 -46.19
CA LYS A 4 2.71 -27.42 -45.44
C LYS A 4 2.31 -26.51 -44.31
N ARG A 5 1.05 -26.05 -44.34
CA ARG A 5 0.43 -25.33 -43.22
C ARG A 5 0.33 -26.31 -42.05
N THR A 6 1.14 -26.11 -41.01
CA THR A 6 1.25 -26.99 -39.81
C THR A 6 0.22 -26.63 -38.73
N ILE A 7 -0.43 -25.47 -38.86
CA ILE A 7 -1.48 -25.03 -37.94
C ILE A 7 -2.83 -25.45 -38.56
N ARG A 8 -3.43 -26.48 -37.99
CA ARG A 8 -4.84 -26.77 -38.22
C ARG A 8 -5.67 -25.73 -37.46
N SER A 9 -6.70 -25.13 -38.08
CA SER A 9 -7.70 -24.38 -37.32
C SER A 9 -8.31 -25.36 -36.30
N ALA A 10 -8.26 -25.01 -35.01
CA ALA A 10 -8.95 -25.79 -33.98
C ALA A 10 -10.44 -25.80 -34.35
N GLN A 11 -11.02 -26.98 -34.55
CA GLN A 11 -12.47 -27.10 -34.61
C GLN A 11 -12.98 -26.89 -33.18
N ILE A 12 -13.77 -25.85 -32.99
CA ILE A 12 -14.45 -25.58 -31.73
C ILE A 12 -15.49 -26.68 -31.54
N PRO A 13 -15.46 -27.44 -30.46
CA PRO A 13 -16.51 -28.40 -30.15
C PRO A 13 -17.86 -27.70 -30.01
N ASP A 14 -18.89 -28.27 -30.62
CA ASP A 14 -20.28 -27.81 -30.48
C ASP A 14 -21.02 -28.48 -29.34
N HIS A 15 -20.35 -29.37 -28.62
CA HIS A 15 -20.88 -30.10 -27.46
C HIS A 15 -19.80 -30.27 -26.38
N ALA A 16 -20.23 -30.27 -25.10
CA ALA A 16 -19.38 -30.56 -23.93
C ALA A 16 -20.08 -31.56 -23.02
N ASP A 17 -19.36 -32.63 -22.64
CA ASP A 17 -19.91 -33.69 -21.79
C ASP A 17 -20.05 -33.27 -20.33
N THR A 18 -19.16 -32.40 -19.87
CA THR A 18 -19.12 -31.94 -18.46
C THR A 18 -19.23 -30.43 -18.35
N ALA A 19 -19.66 -29.95 -17.18
CA ALA A 19 -19.68 -28.50 -16.88
C ALA A 19 -18.26 -27.89 -16.91
N SER A 20 -17.25 -28.65 -16.52
CA SER A 20 -15.85 -28.22 -16.55
C SER A 20 -15.32 -28.05 -17.99
N ASP A 21 -15.69 -28.94 -18.90
CA ASP A 21 -15.32 -28.80 -20.32
C ASP A 21 -16.02 -27.60 -20.95
N ALA A 22 -17.33 -27.42 -20.65
CA ALA A 22 -18.07 -26.25 -21.12
C ALA A 22 -17.48 -24.93 -20.60
N LEU A 23 -17.05 -24.91 -19.32
CA LEU A 23 -16.36 -23.76 -18.74
C LEU A 23 -15.03 -23.49 -19.43
N ALA A 24 -14.21 -24.52 -19.68
CA ALA A 24 -12.93 -24.38 -20.39
C ALA A 24 -13.14 -23.80 -21.80
N LEU A 25 -14.16 -24.28 -22.54
CA LEU A 25 -14.54 -23.75 -23.84
C LEU A 25 -15.03 -22.30 -23.74
N SER A 26 -15.84 -21.97 -22.74
CA SER A 26 -16.33 -20.62 -22.49
C SER A 26 -15.18 -19.62 -22.26
N ILE A 27 -14.22 -19.98 -21.42
CA ILE A 27 -13.04 -19.15 -21.15
C ILE A 27 -12.15 -19.06 -22.40
N GLY A 28 -11.90 -20.17 -23.10
CA GLY A 28 -11.07 -20.21 -24.30
C GLY A 28 -11.60 -19.39 -25.45
N GLU A 29 -12.91 -19.41 -25.69
CA GLU A 29 -13.58 -18.77 -26.84
C GLU A 29 -14.12 -17.38 -26.55
N ARG A 30 -14.57 -17.14 -25.32
CA ARG A 30 -15.28 -15.91 -24.94
C ARG A 30 -14.57 -15.09 -23.89
N ALA A 31 -13.46 -15.59 -23.33
CA ALA A 31 -12.65 -14.97 -22.28
C ALA A 31 -13.48 -14.59 -21.02
N LYS A 32 -14.58 -15.25 -20.78
CA LYS A 32 -15.47 -15.04 -19.62
C LYS A 32 -16.31 -16.29 -19.33
N VAL A 33 -16.91 -16.35 -18.15
CA VAL A 33 -17.94 -17.34 -17.84
C VAL A 33 -19.23 -16.92 -18.53
N ASP A 34 -19.54 -17.53 -19.66
CA ASP A 34 -20.75 -17.27 -20.45
C ASP A 34 -21.75 -18.40 -20.22
N MET A 35 -22.63 -18.19 -19.26
CA MET A 35 -23.60 -19.22 -18.84
C MET A 35 -24.54 -19.67 -19.96
N PRO A 36 -25.14 -18.78 -20.78
CA PRO A 36 -25.93 -19.20 -21.94
C PRO A 36 -25.17 -20.09 -22.94
N TYR A 37 -23.88 -19.78 -23.18
CA TYR A 37 -23.05 -20.60 -24.06
C TYR A 37 -22.78 -21.99 -23.46
N MET A 38 -22.49 -22.06 -22.16
CA MET A 38 -22.28 -23.32 -21.45
C MET A 38 -23.54 -24.18 -21.42
N MET A 39 -24.70 -23.57 -21.22
CA MET A 39 -26.01 -24.25 -21.31
C MET A 39 -26.26 -24.84 -22.71
N HIS A 40 -25.91 -24.10 -23.75
CA HIS A 40 -26.02 -24.58 -25.15
C HIS A 40 -25.10 -25.78 -25.42
N LEU A 41 -23.83 -25.74 -24.90
CA LEU A 41 -22.88 -26.82 -25.12
C LEU A 41 -23.25 -28.12 -24.37
N THR A 42 -23.80 -28.01 -23.15
CA THR A 42 -24.07 -29.16 -22.28
C THR A 42 -25.51 -29.65 -22.31
N GLY A 43 -26.43 -28.81 -22.79
CA GLY A 43 -27.86 -29.08 -22.68
C GLY A 43 -28.40 -29.03 -21.25
N LYS A 44 -27.60 -28.57 -20.27
CA LYS A 44 -27.98 -28.43 -18.86
C LYS A 44 -28.51 -27.02 -18.58
N ASP A 45 -29.34 -26.91 -17.56
CA ASP A 45 -29.81 -25.61 -17.05
C ASP A 45 -28.78 -24.88 -16.19
N GLU A 46 -28.98 -23.58 -15.98
CA GLU A 46 -28.10 -22.70 -15.21
C GLU A 46 -27.89 -23.21 -13.79
N ALA A 47 -28.95 -23.68 -13.11
CA ALA A 47 -28.90 -24.15 -11.73
C ALA A 47 -28.02 -25.40 -11.59
N THR A 48 -28.11 -26.31 -12.55
CA THR A 48 -27.27 -27.53 -12.58
C THR A 48 -25.81 -27.17 -12.81
N LEU A 49 -25.51 -26.31 -13.79
CA LEU A 49 -24.15 -25.87 -14.07
C LEU A 49 -23.53 -25.11 -12.89
N ALA A 50 -24.25 -24.20 -12.26
CA ALA A 50 -23.82 -23.47 -11.09
C ALA A 50 -23.52 -24.40 -9.90
N LYS A 51 -24.31 -25.45 -9.72
CA LYS A 51 -24.11 -26.48 -8.69
C LYS A 51 -22.88 -27.35 -8.98
N GLU A 52 -22.72 -27.81 -10.24
CA GLU A 52 -21.58 -28.65 -10.64
C GLU A 52 -20.26 -27.87 -10.58
N LEU A 53 -20.29 -26.56 -10.76
CA LEU A 53 -19.13 -25.65 -10.74
C LEU A 53 -19.03 -24.87 -9.41
N ALA A 54 -19.74 -25.29 -8.38
CA ALA A 54 -19.69 -24.65 -7.06
C ALA A 54 -18.24 -24.57 -6.54
N GLY A 55 -17.80 -23.38 -6.15
CA GLY A 55 -16.42 -23.11 -5.72
C GLY A 55 -15.41 -22.87 -6.87
N VAL A 56 -15.79 -23.15 -8.13
CA VAL A 56 -14.98 -22.84 -9.32
C VAL A 56 -15.43 -21.51 -9.94
N ILE A 57 -16.74 -21.27 -9.95
CA ILE A 57 -17.33 -20.01 -10.36
C ILE A 57 -18.21 -19.47 -9.24
N PHE A 58 -18.35 -18.13 -9.22
CA PHE A 58 -19.16 -17.41 -8.23
C PHE A 58 -20.07 -16.40 -8.95
N VAL A 59 -21.32 -16.28 -8.46
CA VAL A 59 -22.22 -15.20 -8.88
C VAL A 59 -21.74 -13.90 -8.23
N GLU A 60 -21.55 -12.84 -9.01
CA GLU A 60 -21.27 -11.51 -8.46
C GLU A 60 -22.57 -10.91 -7.90
N PRO A 61 -22.66 -10.63 -6.58
CA PRO A 61 -23.86 -10.09 -5.99
C PRO A 61 -24.23 -8.73 -6.57
N PHE A 62 -25.53 -8.50 -6.75
CA PHE A 62 -26.11 -7.24 -7.22
C PHE A 62 -25.70 -6.79 -8.63
N ARG A 63 -24.80 -7.49 -9.31
CA ARG A 63 -24.42 -7.20 -10.70
C ARG A 63 -25.19 -8.10 -11.63
N LYS A 64 -25.79 -7.47 -12.64
CA LYS A 64 -26.55 -8.16 -13.70
C LYS A 64 -25.96 -7.81 -15.05
N GLN A 65 -26.12 -8.70 -16.03
CA GLN A 65 -25.86 -8.43 -17.43
C GLN A 65 -26.96 -7.52 -18.01
N GLU A 66 -26.77 -7.03 -19.22
CA GLU A 66 -27.77 -6.17 -19.91
C GLU A 66 -29.13 -6.87 -20.12
N ASP A 67 -29.13 -8.19 -20.24
CA ASP A 67 -30.32 -9.03 -20.37
C ASP A 67 -30.96 -9.40 -19.02
N GLY A 68 -30.42 -8.91 -17.91
CA GLY A 68 -30.89 -9.18 -16.56
C GLY A 68 -30.37 -10.48 -15.93
N SER A 69 -29.59 -11.29 -16.65
CA SER A 69 -28.98 -12.52 -16.14
C SER A 69 -27.88 -12.25 -15.13
N HIS A 70 -27.50 -13.28 -14.36
CA HIS A 70 -26.44 -13.19 -13.39
C HIS A 70 -25.06 -13.06 -14.06
N VAL A 71 -24.16 -12.28 -13.44
CA VAL A 71 -22.75 -12.26 -13.80
C VAL A 71 -22.01 -13.32 -12.99
N TYR A 72 -21.35 -14.22 -13.71
CA TYR A 72 -20.50 -15.26 -13.11
C TYR A 72 -19.04 -14.91 -13.32
N LEU A 73 -18.23 -15.07 -12.29
CA LEU A 73 -16.79 -14.86 -12.31
C LEU A 73 -16.06 -16.15 -11.94
N MET A 74 -14.86 -16.34 -12.46
CA MET A 74 -13.97 -17.41 -12.00
C MET A 74 -13.55 -17.17 -10.56
N ALA A 75 -13.23 -18.27 -9.82
CA ALA A 75 -12.82 -18.19 -8.43
C ALA A 75 -11.60 -17.29 -8.21
N ASP A 76 -10.59 -17.37 -9.05
CA ASP A 76 -9.37 -16.56 -8.99
C ASP A 76 -9.65 -15.06 -9.20
N GLU A 77 -10.61 -14.71 -10.05
CA GLU A 77 -11.07 -13.33 -10.25
C GLU A 77 -11.94 -12.85 -9.06
N TYR A 78 -12.89 -13.69 -8.64
CA TYR A 78 -13.82 -13.32 -7.57
C TYR A 78 -13.13 -13.20 -6.21
N LEU A 79 -12.21 -14.12 -5.89
CA LEU A 79 -11.51 -14.21 -4.61
C LEU A 79 -10.21 -13.39 -4.56
N SER A 80 -10.04 -12.43 -5.46
CA SER A 80 -8.90 -11.51 -5.53
C SER A 80 -9.32 -10.05 -5.47
N GLY A 81 -8.33 -9.14 -5.37
CA GLY A 81 -8.58 -7.70 -5.27
C GLY A 81 -9.09 -7.28 -3.89
N ASN A 82 -10.11 -6.42 -3.81
CA ASN A 82 -10.66 -5.95 -2.52
C ASN A 82 -11.60 -6.98 -1.90
N VAL A 83 -11.04 -8.09 -1.40
CA VAL A 83 -11.79 -9.20 -0.81
C VAL A 83 -12.56 -8.82 0.47
N ARG A 84 -12.13 -7.77 1.18
CA ARG A 84 -12.84 -7.26 2.37
C ARG A 84 -14.17 -6.60 1.99
N GLU A 85 -14.17 -5.80 0.94
CA GLU A 85 -15.38 -5.19 0.41
C GLU A 85 -16.31 -6.23 -0.18
N LYS A 86 -15.75 -7.17 -0.97
CA LYS A 86 -16.52 -8.28 -1.53
C LYS A 86 -17.19 -9.13 -0.43
N LEU A 87 -16.51 -9.36 0.69
CA LEU A 87 -17.10 -10.09 1.83
C LEU A 87 -18.28 -9.32 2.45
N ARG A 88 -18.16 -8.00 2.63
CA ARG A 88 -19.28 -7.18 3.12
C ARG A 88 -20.50 -7.25 2.19
N VAL A 89 -20.26 -7.14 0.90
CA VAL A 89 -21.32 -7.25 -0.13
C VAL A 89 -21.93 -8.65 -0.15
N ALA A 90 -21.11 -9.71 -0.01
CA ALA A 90 -21.58 -11.09 0.04
C ALA A 90 -22.46 -11.38 1.27
N HIS A 91 -22.13 -10.82 2.44
CA HIS A 91 -22.99 -10.93 3.63
C HIS A 91 -24.36 -10.29 3.38
N VAL A 92 -24.42 -9.07 2.85
CA VAL A 92 -25.69 -8.41 2.52
C VAL A 92 -26.51 -9.21 1.51
N ALA A 93 -25.86 -9.84 0.53
CA ALA A 93 -26.52 -10.71 -0.42
C ALA A 93 -27.04 -12.00 0.22
N ALA A 94 -26.26 -12.64 1.11
CA ALA A 94 -26.64 -13.86 1.82
C ALA A 94 -27.79 -13.66 2.80
N ASP A 95 -27.97 -12.46 3.34
CA ASP A 95 -29.14 -12.09 4.16
C ASP A 95 -30.43 -12.03 3.34
N GLN A 96 -30.34 -11.73 2.06
CA GLN A 96 -31.48 -11.66 1.12
C GLN A 96 -31.73 -13.01 0.44
N ASP A 97 -30.65 -13.71 0.06
CA ASP A 97 -30.70 -15.01 -0.61
C ASP A 97 -29.62 -15.94 -0.05
N PRO A 98 -30.02 -17.03 0.62
CA PRO A 98 -29.09 -18.02 1.19
C PRO A 98 -28.14 -18.70 0.19
N ALA A 99 -28.42 -18.62 -1.12
CA ALA A 99 -27.54 -19.13 -2.17
C ALA A 99 -26.15 -18.47 -2.15
N PHE A 100 -26.05 -17.20 -1.68
CA PHE A 100 -24.79 -16.47 -1.55
C PHE A 100 -23.91 -16.88 -0.35
N ARG A 101 -24.34 -17.84 0.48
CA ARG A 101 -23.50 -18.33 1.60
C ARG A 101 -22.17 -18.91 1.11
N ILE A 102 -22.17 -19.57 -0.04
CA ILE A 102 -20.95 -20.11 -0.65
C ILE A 102 -19.93 -18.98 -0.96
N ASN A 103 -20.42 -17.82 -1.34
CA ASN A 103 -19.58 -16.63 -1.59
C ASN A 103 -18.94 -16.14 -0.28
N VAL A 104 -19.73 -16.09 0.80
CA VAL A 104 -19.24 -15.68 2.13
C VAL A 104 -18.16 -16.64 2.61
N GLU A 105 -18.45 -17.96 2.62
CA GLU A 105 -17.50 -18.98 3.08
C GLU A 105 -16.19 -18.95 2.31
N ALA A 106 -16.25 -18.79 0.99
CA ALA A 106 -15.05 -18.71 0.15
C ALA A 106 -14.26 -17.41 0.40
N LEU A 107 -14.95 -16.27 0.54
CA LEU A 107 -14.29 -14.99 0.81
C LEU A 107 -13.70 -14.92 2.21
N GLU A 108 -14.27 -15.56 3.22
CA GLU A 108 -13.70 -15.66 4.57
C GLU A 108 -12.35 -16.37 4.58
N GLN A 109 -12.17 -17.41 3.74
CA GLN A 109 -10.93 -18.17 3.66
C GLN A 109 -9.76 -17.39 3.05
N VAL A 110 -10.06 -16.40 2.21
CA VAL A 110 -9.04 -15.61 1.50
C VAL A 110 -8.82 -14.21 2.11
N GLN A 111 -9.42 -13.95 3.29
CA GLN A 111 -9.18 -12.65 3.96
C GLN A 111 -7.72 -12.50 4.33
N PRO A 112 -7.10 -11.36 3.99
CA PRO A 112 -5.74 -11.09 4.45
C PRO A 112 -5.74 -10.97 5.97
N LYS A 113 -4.74 -11.55 6.61
CA LYS A 113 -4.51 -11.34 8.04
C LYS A 113 -4.21 -9.87 8.29
N ASP A 114 -4.87 -9.29 9.28
CA ASP A 114 -4.49 -7.97 9.74
C ASP A 114 -3.10 -8.03 10.33
N LEU A 115 -2.24 -7.13 9.87
CA LEU A 115 -0.91 -6.98 10.44
C LEU A 115 -1.05 -6.52 11.88
N THR A 116 -0.38 -7.20 12.79
CA THR A 116 -0.26 -6.72 14.16
C THR A 116 0.63 -5.48 14.19
N ALA A 117 0.46 -4.64 15.20
CA ALA A 117 1.29 -3.44 15.36
C ALA A 117 2.80 -3.73 15.40
N GLY A 118 3.20 -4.96 15.78
CA GLY A 118 4.60 -5.40 15.77
C GLY A 118 5.14 -5.79 14.38
N GLU A 119 4.25 -6.08 13.43
CA GLU A 119 4.61 -6.47 12.06
C GLU A 119 4.69 -5.28 11.10
N ILE A 120 4.18 -4.11 11.52
CA ILE A 120 4.24 -2.89 10.73
C ILE A 120 5.59 -2.21 10.96
N THR A 121 6.39 -2.13 9.90
CA THR A 121 7.63 -1.35 9.93
C THR A 121 7.33 0.13 9.84
N VAL A 122 7.32 0.80 10.99
CA VAL A 122 7.13 2.25 11.07
C VAL A 122 8.47 2.96 10.94
N ARG A 123 8.57 3.90 10.01
CA ARG A 123 9.76 4.76 9.80
C ARG A 123 9.36 6.20 9.53
N LEU A 124 10.28 7.13 9.78
CA LEU A 124 10.10 8.52 9.36
C LEU A 124 9.93 8.61 7.82
N GLY A 125 9.11 9.56 7.39
CA GLY A 125 8.89 9.84 5.97
C GLY A 125 7.76 9.05 5.31
N VAL A 126 7.10 8.13 6.02
CA VAL A 126 5.88 7.49 5.50
C VAL A 126 4.73 8.49 5.53
N THR A 127 3.95 8.56 4.44
CA THR A 127 2.94 9.61 4.22
C THR A 127 1.64 9.42 5.01
N TRP A 128 1.39 8.20 5.49
CA TRP A 128 0.22 7.90 6.32
C TRP A 128 0.35 8.35 7.78
N ILE A 129 1.56 8.76 8.24
CA ILE A 129 1.76 9.37 9.55
C ILE A 129 1.54 10.88 9.42
N GLY A 130 0.52 11.39 10.10
CA GLY A 130 0.16 12.80 10.03
C GLY A 130 1.23 13.75 10.62
N PRO A 131 1.27 15.01 10.15
CA PRO A 131 2.20 16.04 10.65
C PRO A 131 2.13 16.26 12.16
N GLU A 132 0.97 16.09 12.78
CA GLU A 132 0.75 16.26 14.23
C GLU A 132 1.52 15.22 15.05
N ILE A 133 1.58 13.98 14.56
CA ILE A 133 2.34 12.89 15.20
C ILE A 133 3.83 13.19 15.14
N ILE A 134 4.33 13.64 13.98
CA ILE A 134 5.72 14.03 13.80
C ILE A 134 6.07 15.25 14.66
N LYS A 135 5.16 16.24 14.77
CA LYS A 135 5.36 17.40 15.65
C LYS A 135 5.47 16.97 17.11
N ARG A 136 4.55 16.12 17.57
CA ARG A 136 4.59 15.56 18.94
C ARG A 136 5.88 14.79 19.21
N PHE A 137 6.31 13.96 18.27
CA PHE A 137 7.59 13.27 18.36
C PHE A 137 8.76 14.26 18.50
N ALA A 138 8.81 15.29 17.64
CA ALA A 138 9.87 16.29 17.69
C ALA A 138 9.89 17.04 19.02
N ASP A 139 8.72 17.42 19.56
CA ASP A 139 8.61 18.11 20.85
C ASP A 139 9.10 17.24 22.02
N GLU A 140 8.75 15.96 22.03
CA GLU A 140 9.21 15.03 23.06
C GLU A 140 10.71 14.71 22.90
N LEU A 141 11.19 14.49 21.66
CA LEU A 141 12.61 14.19 21.39
C LEU A 141 13.53 15.33 21.80
N PHE A 142 13.18 16.53 21.36
CA PHE A 142 14.00 17.72 21.61
C PHE A 142 13.72 18.39 22.93
N GLN A 143 12.67 17.94 23.67
CA GLN A 143 12.16 18.60 24.88
C GLN A 143 11.89 20.09 24.59
N SER A 144 11.06 20.34 23.59
CA SER A 144 10.82 21.66 23.03
C SER A 144 10.34 22.66 24.08
N THR A 145 10.94 23.82 24.09
CA THR A 145 10.59 24.95 24.94
C THR A 145 9.43 25.76 24.34
N TYR A 146 8.92 26.76 25.08
CA TYR A 146 7.87 27.66 24.58
C TYR A 146 8.24 28.34 23.24
N ARG A 147 9.52 28.67 23.01
CA ARG A 147 9.97 29.27 21.73
C ARG A 147 9.83 28.31 20.56
N GLU A 148 10.13 27.04 20.78
CA GLU A 148 10.12 25.98 19.77
C GLU A 148 8.68 25.52 19.44
N GLN A 149 7.67 25.89 20.25
CA GLN A 149 6.26 25.64 19.91
C GLN A 149 5.83 26.30 18.59
N LYS A 150 6.55 27.38 18.16
CA LYS A 150 6.33 28.03 16.85
C LYS A 150 6.88 27.23 15.65
N ILE A 151 7.64 26.16 15.90
CA ILE A 151 8.12 25.26 14.87
C ILE A 151 6.95 24.37 14.44
N ALA A 152 6.59 24.41 13.17
CA ALA A 152 5.49 23.64 12.63
C ALA A 152 6.03 22.61 11.61
N VAL A 153 5.46 21.40 11.67
CA VAL A 153 5.69 20.35 10.70
C VAL A 153 4.52 20.34 9.72
N ARG A 154 4.81 20.29 8.43
CA ARG A 154 3.80 20.25 7.36
C ARG A 154 4.20 19.23 6.31
N TYR A 155 3.23 18.60 5.71
CA TYR A 155 3.39 17.76 4.53
C TYR A 155 2.67 18.41 3.35
N ASN A 156 3.36 18.50 2.22
CA ASN A 156 2.78 18.98 0.97
C ASN A 156 2.52 17.78 0.06
N GLU A 157 1.24 17.46 -0.15
CA GLU A 157 0.81 16.32 -0.95
C GLU A 157 1.18 16.46 -2.43
N TYR A 158 1.13 17.68 -2.99
CA TYR A 158 1.45 17.95 -4.40
C TYR A 158 2.93 17.74 -4.73
N LEU A 159 3.81 18.12 -3.79
CA LEU A 159 5.26 18.01 -3.94
C LEU A 159 5.82 16.73 -3.31
N ASN A 160 4.97 15.95 -2.63
CA ASN A 160 5.35 14.80 -1.83
C ASN A 160 6.56 15.10 -0.93
N ASN A 161 6.47 16.20 -0.17
CA ASN A 161 7.59 16.75 0.59
C ASN A 161 7.18 17.23 1.97
N TRP A 162 7.99 16.88 2.97
CA TRP A 162 7.88 17.37 4.34
C TRP A 162 8.64 18.68 4.49
N TYR A 163 8.08 19.58 5.25
CA TYR A 163 8.67 20.87 5.56
C TYR A 163 8.53 21.20 7.05
N ILE A 164 9.62 21.61 7.66
CA ILE A 164 9.66 22.11 9.04
C ILE A 164 9.96 23.61 9.00
N SER A 165 9.02 24.41 9.49
CA SER A 165 9.20 25.88 9.56
C SER A 165 9.97 26.30 10.80
N ASN A 166 10.57 27.50 10.77
CA ASN A 166 11.22 28.16 11.92
C ASN A 166 12.29 27.30 12.63
N LYS A 167 12.99 26.45 11.91
CA LYS A 167 14.01 25.52 12.46
C LYS A 167 15.09 26.20 13.31
N SER A 168 15.41 27.46 13.03
CA SER A 168 16.39 28.27 13.80
C SER A 168 15.94 28.59 15.22
N GLN A 169 14.64 28.49 15.53
CA GLN A 169 14.14 28.68 16.91
C GLN A 169 14.67 27.62 17.89
N GLY A 170 15.14 26.47 17.40
CA GLY A 170 15.78 25.43 18.20
C GLY A 170 17.28 25.62 18.44
N ASN A 171 17.90 26.67 17.93
CA ASN A 171 19.38 26.84 18.03
C ASN A 171 19.88 27.09 19.46
N ASP A 172 19.02 27.53 20.38
CA ASP A 172 19.35 27.70 21.80
C ASP A 172 19.19 26.39 22.62
N ASN A 173 18.65 25.33 22.00
CA ASN A 173 18.38 24.07 22.65
C ASN A 173 19.55 23.09 22.43
N ILE A 174 20.19 22.67 23.53
CA ILE A 174 21.32 21.74 23.53
C ILE A 174 20.97 20.38 22.87
N ARG A 175 19.72 19.91 23.04
CA ARG A 175 19.31 18.66 22.40
C ARG A 175 19.25 18.80 20.88
N VAL A 176 18.81 19.96 20.39
CA VAL A 176 18.70 20.25 18.96
C VAL A 176 20.07 20.51 18.32
N THR A 177 20.99 21.16 19.05
CA THR A 177 22.27 21.59 18.48
C THR A 177 23.44 20.64 18.73
N ASN A 178 23.35 19.80 19.80
CA ASN A 178 24.44 18.92 20.18
C ASN A 178 24.03 17.45 20.25
N THR A 179 22.93 17.10 20.99
CA THR A 179 22.53 15.70 21.15
C THR A 179 22.10 15.11 19.81
N TYR A 180 21.19 15.78 19.10
CA TYR A 180 20.60 15.37 17.82
C TYR A 180 20.99 16.29 16.65
N GLY A 181 21.96 17.17 16.85
CA GLY A 181 22.52 18.07 15.86
C GLY A 181 24.04 18.07 15.90
N THR A 182 24.63 18.86 15.03
CA THR A 182 26.06 19.15 14.98
C THR A 182 26.28 20.66 14.95
N LYS A 183 27.54 21.12 15.03
CA LYS A 183 27.89 22.53 14.86
C LYS A 183 27.48 23.12 13.50
N ARG A 184 27.26 22.29 12.50
CA ARG A 184 26.97 22.68 11.10
C ARG A 184 25.50 22.58 10.74
N ILE A 185 24.73 21.71 11.41
CA ILE A 185 23.34 21.45 11.11
C ILE A 185 22.59 21.06 12.39
N ASN A 186 21.44 21.67 12.65
CA ASN A 186 20.65 21.37 13.83
C ASN A 186 19.69 20.19 13.62
N GLY A 187 19.15 19.65 14.72
CA GLY A 187 18.29 18.47 14.75
C GLY A 187 17.02 18.61 13.92
N TYR A 188 16.41 19.79 13.82
CA TYR A 188 15.21 20.00 12.98
C TYR A 188 15.50 19.91 11.50
N HIS A 189 16.67 20.31 11.04
CA HIS A 189 17.10 20.10 9.66
C HIS A 189 17.37 18.63 9.37
N LEU A 190 17.97 17.90 10.33
CA LEU A 190 18.20 16.46 10.20
C LEU A 190 16.89 15.68 10.20
N LEU A 191 15.92 16.07 11.05
CA LEU A 191 14.58 15.50 11.05
C LEU A 191 13.86 15.73 9.70
N GLU A 192 13.95 16.93 9.15
CA GLU A 192 13.35 17.21 7.83
C GLU A 192 14.00 16.38 6.72
N ASN A 193 15.32 16.20 6.75
CA ASN A 193 16.01 15.32 5.80
C ASN A 193 15.57 13.86 5.96
N ALA A 194 15.43 13.36 7.19
CA ALA A 194 14.95 12.01 7.47
C ALA A 194 13.50 11.80 6.98
N LEU A 195 12.61 12.77 7.21
CA LEU A 195 11.23 12.76 6.71
C LEU A 195 11.17 12.73 5.18
N ASN A 196 12.10 13.39 4.51
CA ASN A 196 12.18 13.39 3.05
C ASN A 196 13.08 12.27 2.48
N LEU A 197 13.50 11.32 3.30
CA LEU A 197 14.37 10.20 2.94
C LEU A 197 15.68 10.66 2.25
N ARG A 198 16.20 11.82 2.67
CA ARG A 198 17.43 12.42 2.13
C ARG A 198 18.59 12.18 3.09
N ALA A 199 19.68 11.63 2.59
CA ALA A 199 20.93 11.58 3.34
C ALA A 199 21.53 12.99 3.45
N THR A 200 21.81 13.43 4.68
CA THR A 200 22.42 14.74 4.92
C THR A 200 23.84 14.79 4.35
N LYS A 201 24.14 15.88 3.67
CA LYS A 201 25.48 16.19 3.14
C LYS A 201 25.91 17.58 3.61
N ILE A 202 27.14 17.70 4.10
CA ILE A 202 27.73 18.96 4.57
C ILE A 202 28.83 19.39 3.61
N TYR A 203 28.77 20.62 3.18
CA TYR A 203 29.74 21.18 2.23
C TYR A 203 30.50 22.36 2.87
N ASP A 204 31.81 22.46 2.58
CA ASP A 204 32.61 23.63 2.87
C ASP A 204 32.63 24.53 1.64
N THR A 205 32.52 25.82 1.88
CA THR A 205 32.76 26.84 0.84
C THR A 205 34.24 27.05 0.71
N ILE A 206 34.78 26.83 -0.48
CA ILE A 206 36.17 27.13 -0.86
C ILE A 206 36.17 28.08 -2.04
N TYR A 207 37.22 28.85 -2.17
CA TYR A 207 37.41 29.77 -3.31
C TYR A 207 38.54 29.24 -4.20
N ASP A 208 38.32 29.25 -5.52
CA ASP A 208 39.35 28.90 -6.49
C ASP A 208 40.34 30.08 -6.70
N GLU A 209 41.37 29.86 -7.53
CA GLU A 209 42.41 30.86 -7.83
C GLU A 209 41.85 32.16 -8.44
N ASN A 210 40.65 32.11 -9.02
CA ASN A 210 39.94 33.23 -9.61
C ASN A 210 38.94 33.90 -8.64
N GLY A 211 38.91 33.47 -7.36
CA GLY A 211 37.97 33.95 -6.35
C GLY A 211 36.52 33.44 -6.51
N LYS A 212 36.30 32.45 -7.37
CA LYS A 212 34.96 31.84 -7.56
C LYS A 212 34.66 30.83 -6.45
N GLU A 213 33.48 30.99 -5.89
CA GLU A 213 32.96 30.09 -4.84
C GLU A 213 32.72 28.69 -5.36
N GLN A 214 33.18 27.68 -4.61
CA GLN A 214 32.96 26.26 -4.86
C GLN A 214 32.54 25.58 -3.58
N HIS A 215 31.67 24.57 -3.69
CA HIS A 215 31.22 23.75 -2.57
C HIS A 215 31.91 22.39 -2.60
N LYS A 216 32.78 22.13 -1.63
CA LYS A 216 33.49 20.86 -1.47
C LYS A 216 32.84 20.05 -0.37
N LEU A 217 32.48 18.78 -0.64
CA LEU A 217 31.93 17.89 0.35
C LEU A 217 32.91 17.70 1.53
N ASN A 218 32.43 17.97 2.74
CA ASN A 218 33.15 17.68 3.96
C ASN A 218 32.75 16.28 4.47
N GLY A 219 33.60 15.28 4.24
CA GLY A 219 33.37 13.89 4.59
C GLY A 219 33.09 13.69 6.10
N PRO A 220 34.03 14.08 6.99
CA PRO A 220 33.84 13.91 8.43
C PRO A 220 32.59 14.58 8.99
N ALA A 221 32.30 15.84 8.57
CA ALA A 221 31.09 16.55 9.01
C ALA A 221 29.81 15.90 8.46
N THR A 222 29.87 15.32 7.26
CA THR A 222 28.76 14.57 6.67
C THR A 222 28.49 13.28 7.44
N GLU A 223 29.51 12.51 7.79
CA GLU A 223 29.37 11.28 8.57
C GLU A 223 28.80 11.56 9.98
N GLU A 224 29.28 12.61 10.64
CA GLU A 224 28.73 13.05 11.93
C GLU A 224 27.24 13.41 11.81
N ALA A 225 26.86 14.22 10.81
CA ALA A 225 25.48 14.61 10.58
C ALA A 225 24.58 13.41 10.26
N GLN A 226 25.04 12.46 9.45
CA GLN A 226 24.29 11.23 9.14
C GLN A 226 24.16 10.31 10.35
N ALA A 227 25.17 10.25 11.23
CA ALA A 227 25.06 9.50 12.49
C ALA A 227 23.97 10.10 13.39
N LYS A 228 23.90 11.44 13.50
CA LYS A 228 22.81 12.12 14.23
C LYS A 228 21.45 11.92 13.59
N GLN A 229 21.37 11.92 12.27
CA GLN A 229 20.14 11.63 11.54
C GLN A 229 19.65 10.21 11.85
N ARG A 230 20.52 9.20 11.83
CA ARG A 230 20.15 7.81 12.23
C ARG A 230 19.67 7.73 13.67
N MET A 231 20.30 8.47 14.60
CA MET A 231 19.83 8.53 15.98
C MET A 231 18.40 9.05 16.10
N ILE A 232 18.01 10.02 15.28
CA ILE A 232 16.62 10.53 15.24
C ILE A 232 15.66 9.46 14.68
N GLU A 233 16.06 8.77 13.61
CA GLU A 233 15.28 7.70 12.99
C GLU A 233 15.03 6.52 13.94
N ASP A 234 16.06 6.11 14.69
CA ASP A 234 15.95 5.04 15.68
C ASP A 234 15.12 5.49 16.90
N ALA A 235 15.32 6.73 17.37
CA ALA A 235 14.50 7.30 18.44
C ALA A 235 13.02 7.37 18.07
N PHE A 236 12.68 7.58 16.80
CA PHE A 236 11.29 7.57 16.32
C PHE A 236 10.67 6.18 16.39
N LYS A 237 11.41 5.15 15.99
CA LYS A 237 10.95 3.75 16.11
C LYS A 237 10.65 3.42 17.57
N ASP A 238 11.61 3.71 18.47
CA ASP A 238 11.44 3.45 19.90
C ASP A 238 10.26 4.22 20.48
N TRP A 239 10.08 5.48 20.08
CA TRP A 239 9.02 6.35 20.57
C TRP A 239 7.63 5.84 20.18
N ILE A 240 7.44 5.35 18.98
CA ILE A 240 6.17 4.77 18.51
C ILE A 240 5.84 3.48 19.28
N PHE A 241 6.82 2.63 19.52
CA PHE A 241 6.58 1.33 20.17
C PHE A 241 6.40 1.42 21.68
N LYS A 242 6.84 2.50 22.35
CA LYS A 242 6.68 2.69 23.79
C LYS A 242 5.23 2.86 24.25
N ASP A 243 4.38 3.41 23.41
CA ASP A 243 3.01 3.76 23.78
C ASP A 243 2.03 2.88 22.99
N ARG A 244 1.19 2.12 23.71
CA ARG A 244 0.23 1.20 23.11
C ARG A 244 -0.87 1.93 22.37
N GLU A 245 -1.43 3.02 22.93
CA GLU A 245 -2.50 3.79 22.28
C GLU A 245 -2.01 4.44 20.99
N ARG A 246 -0.78 4.98 21.02
CA ARG A 246 -0.14 5.59 19.85
C ARG A 246 0.07 4.57 18.73
N ARG A 247 0.49 3.37 19.10
CA ARG A 247 0.68 2.26 18.17
C ARG A 247 -0.64 1.77 17.58
N GLU A 248 -1.67 1.62 18.40
CA GLU A 248 -3.00 1.19 17.96
C GLU A 248 -3.68 2.26 17.07
N SER A 249 -3.50 3.54 17.37
CA SER A 249 -4.04 4.65 16.55
C SER A 249 -3.39 4.76 15.16
N LEU A 250 -2.19 4.17 14.97
CA LEU A 250 -1.50 4.15 13.68
C LEU A 250 -1.87 2.93 12.82
N VAL A 251 -2.53 1.93 13.42
CA VAL A 251 -2.93 0.68 12.75
C VAL A 251 -4.42 0.67 12.41
N ALA A 252 -5.21 1.53 13.09
CA ALA A 252 -6.63 1.70 12.84
C ALA A 252 -6.92 2.54 11.59
#